data_5bc81bf5dfd24b6b1c05c1ff487827ec
#
_entry.id   5bc81bf5dfd24b6b1c05c1ff487827ec
#
_cell.length_a   1.000
_cell.length_b   1.000
_cell.length_c   1.000
_cell.angle_alpha   90.00
_cell.angle_beta   90.00
_cell.angle_gamma   90.00
#
_symmetry.space_group_name_H-M   'P 1'
#
loop_
_entity.id
_entity.type
_entity.pdbx_description
1 polymer ?
#
loop_
_entity_poly.entity_id
_entity_poly.type
_entity_poly.pdbx_seq_one_letter_code
_entity_poly.pdbx_strand_id
1 'polypeptide(L)' 'MDPNTISFVQNTIKKQLETLKNAAIYSVDTIDKLQYVRGQIKSLEDLQQELKDLLNKQELIDANVHGDTETD' A
#
# COMPACT_ATOMS: atom_id res chain seq x y z
N MET A 1 -15.30 -0.11 -1.92
CA MET A 1 -14.37 -0.06 -3.08
C MET A 1 -14.29 -1.45 -3.69
N ASP A 2 -14.36 -1.53 -4.98
CA ASP A 2 -14.38 -2.84 -5.60
C ASP A 2 -12.97 -3.44 -5.66
N PRO A 3 -12.85 -4.79 -5.66
CA PRO A 3 -11.53 -5.44 -5.63
C PRO A 3 -10.62 -5.09 -6.78
N ASN A 4 -11.18 -4.84 -7.96
CA ASN A 4 -10.36 -4.47 -9.11
C ASN A 4 -9.73 -3.09 -8.95
N THR A 5 -10.48 -2.16 -8.36
CA THR A 5 -9.97 -0.83 -8.06
C THR A 5 -8.85 -0.90 -7.04
N ILE A 6 -9.03 -1.71 -5.98
CA ILE A 6 -8.00 -1.88 -4.96
C ILE A 6 -6.73 -2.48 -5.58
N SER A 7 -6.88 -3.51 -6.41
CA SER A 7 -5.73 -4.12 -7.09
C SER A 7 -5.00 -3.14 -7.98
N PHE A 8 -5.76 -2.30 -8.70
CA PHE A 8 -5.15 -1.28 -9.55
C PHE A 8 -4.33 -0.29 -8.72
N VAL A 9 -4.89 0.18 -7.62
CA VAL A 9 -4.20 1.13 -6.74
C VAL A 9 -2.95 0.49 -6.14
N GLN A 10 -3.05 -0.76 -5.67
CA GLN A 10 -1.90 -1.48 -5.13
C GLN A 10 -0.79 -1.63 -6.16
N ASN A 11 -1.12 -1.97 -7.39
CA ASN A 11 -0.13 -2.10 -8.46
C ASN A 11 0.51 -0.75 -8.80
N THR A 12 -0.27 0.32 -8.78
CA THR A 12 0.25 1.66 -9.02
C THR A 12 1.25 2.05 -7.94
N ILE A 13 0.92 1.81 -6.68
CA ILE A 13 1.81 2.10 -5.56
C ILE A 13 3.09 1.29 -5.69
N LYS A 14 2.98 0.02 -6.02
CA LYS A 14 4.14 -0.86 -6.20
C LYS A 14 5.08 -0.32 -7.26
N LYS A 15 4.54 0.13 -8.39
CA LYS A 15 5.36 0.71 -9.47
C LYS A 15 6.04 1.99 -9.02
N GLN A 16 5.33 2.85 -8.30
CA GLN A 16 5.90 4.07 -7.77
C GLN A 16 7.02 3.78 -6.77
N LEU A 17 6.83 2.78 -5.92
CA LEU A 17 7.87 2.36 -4.99
C LEU A 17 9.11 1.88 -5.72
N GLU A 18 8.96 1.08 -6.76
CA GLU A 18 10.10 0.62 -7.54
C GLU A 18 10.84 1.78 -8.19
N THR A 19 10.11 2.75 -8.74
CA THR A 19 10.70 3.94 -9.34
C THR A 19 11.50 4.74 -8.31
N LEU A 20 10.94 4.94 -7.12
CA LEU A 20 11.60 5.69 -6.06
C LEU A 20 12.83 4.96 -5.54
N LYS A 21 12.73 3.64 -5.36
CA LYS A 21 13.87 2.84 -4.91
C LYS A 21 15.00 2.87 -5.92
N ASN A 22 14.69 2.79 -7.21
CA ASN A 22 15.69 2.90 -8.26
C ASN A 22 16.32 4.29 -8.26
N ALA A 23 15.51 5.34 -8.08
CA ALA A 23 16.04 6.70 -7.99
C ALA A 23 16.98 6.85 -6.80
N ALA A 24 16.66 6.24 -5.67
CA ALA A 24 17.51 6.31 -4.48
C ALA A 24 18.85 5.62 -4.73
N ILE A 25 18.86 4.55 -5.52
CA ILE A 25 20.09 3.79 -5.80
C ILE A 25 20.95 4.48 -6.85
N TYR A 26 20.34 5.00 -7.91
CA TYR A 26 21.09 5.41 -9.11
C TYR A 26 21.14 6.91 -9.36
N SER A 27 20.21 7.68 -8.82
CA SER A 27 20.07 9.09 -9.16
C SER A 27 20.29 10.05 -8.00
N VAL A 28 20.25 9.57 -6.77
CA VAL A 28 20.38 10.42 -5.59
C VAL A 28 21.86 10.61 -5.29
N ASP A 29 22.30 11.86 -5.25
CA ASP A 29 23.70 12.22 -5.05
C ASP A 29 23.96 13.02 -3.77
N THR A 30 22.92 13.31 -3.00
CA THR A 30 23.06 14.02 -1.71
C THR A 30 22.24 13.32 -0.65
N ILE A 31 22.64 13.55 0.62
CA ILE A 31 21.94 13.01 1.78
C ILE A 31 20.52 13.57 1.87
N ASP A 32 20.37 14.87 1.59
CA ASP A 32 19.06 15.52 1.66
C ASP A 32 18.08 14.90 0.67
N LYS A 33 18.55 14.68 -0.56
CA LYS A 33 17.73 14.03 -1.58
C LYS A 33 17.39 12.59 -1.19
N LEU A 34 18.35 11.89 -0.63
CA LEU A 34 18.14 10.52 -0.16
C LEU A 34 17.07 10.48 0.93
N GLN A 35 17.14 11.38 1.90
CA GLN A 35 16.16 11.43 2.97
C GLN A 35 14.77 11.76 2.45
N TYR A 36 14.67 12.66 1.47
CA TYR A 36 13.41 12.99 0.85
C TYR A 36 12.78 11.78 0.17
N VAL A 37 13.59 11.06 -0.62
CA VAL A 37 13.12 9.87 -1.33
C VAL A 37 12.72 8.77 -0.35
N ARG A 38 13.50 8.59 0.71
CA ARG A 38 13.17 7.61 1.75
C ARG A 38 11.83 7.94 2.43
N GLY A 39 11.58 9.23 2.66
CA GLY A 39 10.29 9.67 3.21
C GLY A 39 9.14 9.34 2.28
N GLN A 40 9.32 9.55 0.98
CA GLN A 40 8.29 9.20 0.00
C GLN A 40 8.05 7.69 -0.04
N ILE A 41 9.12 6.91 0.01
CA ILE A 41 9.02 5.44 0.04
C ILE A 41 8.23 5.00 1.26
N LYS A 42 8.56 5.55 2.43
CA LYS A 42 7.86 5.19 3.66
C LYS A 42 6.37 5.53 3.57
N SER A 43 6.05 6.71 3.05
CA SER A 43 4.65 7.13 2.90
C SER A 43 3.87 6.16 2.00
N LEU A 44 4.47 5.74 0.90
CA LEU A 44 3.83 4.80 -0.01
C LEU A 44 3.72 3.41 0.60
N GLU A 45 4.72 2.98 1.36
CA GLU A 45 4.66 1.70 2.06
C GLU A 45 3.57 1.71 3.13
N ASP A 46 3.42 2.82 3.85
CA ASP A 46 2.35 2.97 4.83
C ASP A 46 0.97 2.90 4.15
N LEU A 47 0.83 3.58 3.02
CA LEU A 47 -0.42 3.53 2.26
C LEU A 47 -0.70 2.13 1.75
N GLN A 48 0.32 1.44 1.28
CA GLN A 48 0.20 0.05 0.83
C GLN A 48 -0.29 -0.85 1.95
N GLN A 49 0.24 -0.65 3.16
CA GLN A 49 -0.18 -1.41 4.33
C GLN A 49 -1.63 -1.09 4.71
N GLU A 50 -2.01 0.17 4.63
CA GLU A 50 -3.38 0.58 4.93
C GLU A 50 -4.38 -0.05 3.97
N LEU A 51 -4.04 -0.10 2.68
CA LEU A 51 -4.90 -0.74 1.70
C LEU A 51 -5.02 -2.23 1.95
N LYS A 52 -3.93 -2.86 2.34
CA LYS A 52 -3.92 -4.28 2.68
C LYS A 52 -4.79 -4.56 3.89
N ASP A 53 -4.70 -3.71 4.91
CA ASP A 53 -5.51 -3.83 6.10
C ASP A 53 -6.99 -3.63 5.80
N LEU A 54 -7.29 -2.66 4.94
CA LEU A 54 -8.67 -2.41 4.53
C LEU A 54 -9.25 -3.61 3.77
N LEU A 55 -8.47 -4.20 2.90
CA LEU A 55 -8.88 -5.38 2.16
C LEU A 55 -9.13 -6.56 3.11
N ASN A 56 -8.26 -6.76 4.09
CA ASN A 56 -8.43 -7.80 5.09
C ASN A 56 -9.69 -7.58 5.92
N LYS A 57 -9.97 -6.35 6.29
CA LYS A 57 -11.19 -6.01 7.02
C LYS A 57 -12.43 -6.33 6.20
N GLN A 58 -12.39 -6.03 4.91
CA GLN A 58 -13.50 -6.32 4.03
C GLN A 58 -13.76 -7.82 3.93
N GLU A 59 -12.71 -8.60 3.85
CA GLU A 59 -12.81 -10.05 3.83
C GLU A 59 -13.42 -10.59 5.14
N LEU A 60 -12.99 -10.03 6.27
CA LEU A 60 -13.52 -10.43 7.56
C LEU A 60 -15.00 -10.08 7.71
N ILE A 61 -15.40 -8.92 7.21
CA ILE A 61 -16.79 -8.51 7.22
C ILE A 61 -17.64 -9.45 6.36
N ASP A 62 -17.16 -9.79 5.18
CA ASP A 62 -17.85 -10.73 4.31
C ASP A 62 -17.97 -12.10 4.95
N ALA A 63 -16.93 -12.58 5.59
CA ALA A 63 -16.95 -13.84 6.30
C ALA A 63 -17.95 -13.83 7.46
N ASN A 64 -18.00 -12.72 8.19
CA ASN A 64 -18.94 -12.56 9.29
C ASN A 64 -20.40 -12.53 8.80
N VAL A 65 -20.64 -11.90 7.67
CA VAL A 65 -21.97 -11.87 7.06
C VAL A 65 -22.42 -13.29 6.72
N HIS A 66 -21.53 -14.09 6.24
CA HIS A 66 -21.82 -15.50 5.97
C HIS A 66 -21.99 -16.31 7.24
N GLY A 67 -21.28 -15.97 8.23
CA GLY A 67 -21.35 -16.65 9.50
C GLY A 67 -22.56 -16.34 10.28
N ASP A 68 -22.99 -15.76 10.37
CA ASP A 68 -23.76 -15.36 11.14
C ASP A 68 -23.79 -14.60 12.01
N THR A 69 -23.77 -14.42 11.84
CA THR A 69 -23.41 -13.83 12.40
C THR A 69 -23.43 -13.43 13.52
N GLU A 70 -23.43 -13.81 13.76
CA GLU A 70 -23.30 -13.77 14.74
C GLU A 70 -23.12 -13.26 15.62
N THR A 71 -23.10 -13.09 15.43
CA THR A 71 -22.81 -12.71 16.17
C THR A 71 -22.82 -12.20 16.97
N ASP A 72 -23.09 -12.21 16.93
CA ASP A 72 -23.12 -11.89 17.63
C ASP A 72 -23.23 -11.73 18.18
#